data_46c998cf358e8695aeffae214e4dabec
#
_entry.id   46c998cf358e8695aeffae214e4dabec
#
_cell.length_a   1.000
_cell.length_b   1.000
_cell.length_c   1.000
_cell.angle_alpha   90.00
_cell.angle_beta   90.00
_cell.angle_gamma   90.00
#
_symmetry.space_group_name_H-M   'P 1'
#
loop_
_entity.id
_entity.type
_entity.pdbx_description
1 polymer ?
#
loop_
_entity_poly.entity_id
_entity_poly.type
_entity_poly.pdbx_seq_one_letter_code
_entity_poly.pdbx_strand_id
1 'polypeptide(L)'
;MSFMERHQVALYLGSMIVGVACAGLSGWSYASEQLVPYALGALLWTNFALMPLTGMSVGQYKRLACTVVLTATFGTPILVAPLVSLFIPEGGPVALAAVIVLLAPCVDYVVVFTRIAGGEYRGLLAATPYLLGAQLIFIPVWTSIYAYIGILDTRVVGEIFPLPAESYLSLTPLIVPLVAAYLVQRWSTRSPQRQQTYERVRSMSDTAMIPLMCLLLALMCSAYTPAVLNETQLIPRLAGLYLTYAILAGVAAWFLSRAMSRAERISVTFSAVTRNALIIYPVVALCAQRLAHNGNPEAKLMGATVLTQTLTELLIMVAMTAIFRAAFQDRKIPQRLPNPGTPKNIERRPPHTGRPPLYKL
;
A
#
# COMPACT_ATOMS: atom_id res chain seq x y z
N MET A 1 -3.90 12.98 -16.61
CA MET A 1 -4.59 12.75 -15.32
C MET A 1 -6.08 12.91 -15.54
N SER A 2 -6.86 11.89 -15.24
CA SER A 2 -8.32 11.97 -15.28
C SER A 2 -8.84 12.97 -14.24
N PHE A 3 -10.11 13.42 -14.39
CA PHE A 3 -10.76 14.27 -13.38
C PHE A 3 -10.75 13.60 -12.00
N MET A 4 -11.01 12.30 -11.95
CA MET A 4 -11.03 11.51 -10.71
C MET A 4 -9.66 11.43 -10.02
N GLU A 5 -8.57 11.25 -10.76
CA GLU A 5 -7.20 11.28 -10.19
C GLU A 5 -6.84 12.63 -9.59
N ARG A 6 -7.32 13.72 -10.19
CA ARG A 6 -7.06 15.08 -9.69
C ARG A 6 -7.78 15.36 -8.38
N HIS A 7 -8.97 14.79 -8.19
CA HIS A 7 -9.85 15.05 -7.04
C HIS A 7 -10.01 13.83 -6.13
N GLN A 8 -9.16 12.81 -6.29
CA GLN A 8 -9.29 11.52 -5.59
C GLN A 8 -9.40 11.67 -4.06
N VAL A 9 -8.63 12.57 -3.44
CA VAL A 9 -8.69 12.81 -2.00
C VAL A 9 -10.05 13.39 -1.58
N ALA A 10 -10.56 14.37 -2.33
CA ALA A 10 -11.88 14.94 -2.05
C ALA A 10 -12.99 13.89 -2.22
N LEU A 11 -12.87 13.00 -3.21
CA LEU A 11 -13.80 11.88 -3.43
C LEU A 11 -13.76 10.89 -2.26
N TYR A 12 -12.58 10.54 -1.77
CA TYR A 12 -12.42 9.65 -0.62
C TYR A 12 -13.03 10.27 0.65
N LEU A 13 -12.69 11.51 0.97
CA LEU A 13 -13.27 12.21 2.12
C LEU A 13 -14.79 12.37 2.00
N GLY A 14 -15.29 12.69 0.81
CA GLY A 14 -16.73 12.79 0.53
C GLY A 14 -17.44 11.45 0.73
N SER A 15 -16.87 10.35 0.24
CA SER A 15 -17.43 9.00 0.42
C SER A 15 -17.50 8.60 1.89
N MET A 16 -16.50 8.99 2.69
CA MET A 16 -16.48 8.72 4.13
C MET A 16 -17.56 9.51 4.87
N ILE A 17 -17.75 10.80 4.54
CA ILE A 17 -18.83 11.60 5.10
C ILE A 17 -20.19 10.97 4.79
N VAL A 18 -20.39 10.52 3.54
CA VAL A 18 -21.61 9.80 3.14
C VAL A 18 -21.76 8.50 3.97
N GLY A 19 -20.71 7.73 4.14
CA GLY A 19 -20.74 6.51 4.95
C GLY A 19 -21.13 6.77 6.40
N VAL A 20 -20.55 7.78 7.04
CA VAL A 20 -20.92 8.21 8.40
C VAL A 20 -22.39 8.65 8.48
N ALA A 21 -22.86 9.44 7.51
CA ALA A 21 -24.26 9.86 7.47
C ALA A 21 -25.21 8.67 7.31
N CYS A 22 -24.85 7.68 6.49
CA CYS A 22 -25.66 6.47 6.30
C CYS A 22 -25.66 5.56 7.53
N ALA A 23 -24.66 5.62 8.41
CA ALA A 23 -24.59 4.81 9.63
C ALA A 23 -25.79 5.05 10.59
N GLY A 24 -26.40 6.22 10.51
CA GLY A 24 -27.63 6.56 11.30
C GLY A 24 -28.91 5.88 10.78
N LEU A 25 -28.90 5.26 9.59
CA LEU A 25 -30.05 4.56 9.04
C LEU A 25 -30.20 3.17 9.68
N SER A 26 -31.41 2.84 10.10
CA SER A 26 -31.70 1.55 10.75
C SER A 26 -31.33 0.37 9.85
N GLY A 27 -30.52 -0.56 10.39
CA GLY A 27 -30.08 -1.77 9.68
C GLY A 27 -28.98 -1.56 8.61
N TRP A 28 -28.67 -0.33 8.22
CA TRP A 28 -27.69 -0.06 7.17
C TRP A 28 -26.26 -0.39 7.60
N SER A 29 -25.90 -0.15 8.86
CA SER A 29 -24.60 -0.50 9.40
C SER A 29 -24.32 -2.01 9.29
N TYR A 30 -25.32 -2.85 9.64
CA TYR A 30 -25.20 -4.30 9.49
C TYR A 30 -25.08 -4.72 8.02
N ALA A 31 -25.92 -4.16 7.13
CA ALA A 31 -25.85 -4.44 5.70
C ALA A 31 -24.49 -4.02 5.11
N SER A 32 -23.95 -2.87 5.53
CA SER A 32 -22.64 -2.38 5.12
C SER A 32 -21.54 -3.36 5.53
N GLU A 33 -21.55 -3.88 6.75
CA GLU A 33 -20.57 -4.85 7.25
C GLU A 33 -20.56 -6.12 6.38
N GLN A 34 -21.73 -6.61 5.96
CA GLN A 34 -21.85 -7.77 5.05
C GLN A 34 -21.31 -7.50 3.64
N LEU A 35 -21.36 -6.24 3.17
CA LEU A 35 -20.90 -5.86 1.83
C LEU A 35 -19.40 -5.56 1.77
N VAL A 36 -18.77 -5.20 2.89
CA VAL A 36 -17.32 -4.88 2.97
C VAL A 36 -16.44 -5.95 2.33
N PRO A 37 -16.58 -7.27 2.60
CA PRO A 37 -15.72 -8.30 2.01
C PRO A 37 -15.79 -8.35 0.47
N TYR A 38 -16.97 -8.12 -0.11
CA TYR A 38 -17.17 -8.13 -1.58
C TYR A 38 -16.54 -6.89 -2.22
N ALA A 39 -16.81 -5.71 -1.67
CA ALA A 39 -16.19 -4.47 -2.14
C ALA A 39 -14.65 -4.51 -2.02
N LEU A 40 -14.16 -5.07 -0.92
CA LEU A 40 -12.73 -5.29 -0.70
C LEU A 40 -12.15 -6.28 -1.71
N GLY A 41 -12.79 -7.42 -1.95
CA GLY A 41 -12.35 -8.40 -2.95
C GLY A 41 -12.25 -7.79 -4.36
N ALA A 42 -13.23 -6.96 -4.74
CA ALA A 42 -13.21 -6.23 -6.01
C ALA A 42 -12.07 -5.20 -6.06
N LEU A 43 -11.84 -4.45 -4.98
CA LEU A 43 -10.72 -3.51 -4.90
C LEU A 43 -9.37 -4.24 -4.95
N LEU A 44 -9.21 -5.34 -4.22
CA LEU A 44 -7.97 -6.13 -4.23
C LEU A 44 -7.70 -6.73 -5.61
N TRP A 45 -8.74 -7.15 -6.34
CA TRP A 45 -8.59 -7.55 -7.73
C TRP A 45 -7.99 -6.43 -8.59
N THR A 46 -8.52 -5.21 -8.51
CA THR A 46 -7.99 -4.08 -9.28
C THR A 46 -6.53 -3.79 -8.92
N ASN A 47 -6.19 -3.81 -7.64
CA ASN A 47 -4.84 -3.59 -7.16
C ASN A 47 -3.86 -4.67 -7.68
N PHE A 48 -4.20 -5.96 -7.54
CA PHE A 48 -3.34 -7.04 -8.00
C PHE A 48 -3.26 -7.14 -9.53
N ALA A 49 -4.32 -6.75 -10.26
CA ALA A 49 -4.28 -6.68 -11.72
C ALA A 49 -3.33 -5.57 -12.22
N LEU A 50 -3.20 -4.48 -11.49
CA LEU A 50 -2.29 -3.38 -11.82
C LEU A 50 -0.83 -3.66 -11.41
N MET A 51 -0.63 -4.51 -10.40
CA MET A 51 0.67 -4.86 -9.86
C MET A 51 1.43 -5.80 -10.80
N PRO A 52 2.72 -5.58 -11.07
CA PRO A 52 3.52 -6.49 -11.89
C PRO A 52 3.91 -7.74 -11.08
N LEU A 53 3.04 -8.74 -11.03
CA LEU A 53 3.32 -10.03 -10.37
C LEU A 53 4.28 -10.90 -11.20
N THR A 54 4.37 -10.63 -12.52
CA THR A 54 5.22 -11.37 -13.46
C THR A 54 6.05 -10.39 -14.30
N GLY A 55 7.34 -10.67 -14.49
CA GLY A 55 8.14 -10.06 -15.56
C GLY A 55 8.91 -8.77 -15.26
N MET A 56 8.85 -8.17 -14.07
CA MET A 56 9.75 -7.05 -13.74
C MET A 56 11.11 -7.53 -13.23
N SER A 57 12.17 -7.14 -13.94
CA SER A 57 13.53 -7.34 -13.46
C SER A 57 13.86 -6.35 -12.34
N VAL A 58 14.10 -6.86 -11.13
CA VAL A 58 14.56 -6.06 -9.98
C VAL A 58 16.00 -5.59 -10.15
N GLY A 59 16.74 -6.14 -11.14
CA GLY A 59 18.18 -5.98 -11.25
C GLY A 59 18.66 -4.53 -11.19
N GLN A 60 18.05 -3.63 -11.95
CA GLN A 60 18.43 -2.21 -11.95
C GLN A 60 17.94 -1.43 -10.73
N TYR A 61 16.95 -1.95 -9.98
CA TYR A 61 16.38 -1.32 -8.76
C TYR A 61 16.73 -2.07 -7.48
N LYS A 62 17.66 -3.03 -7.54
CA LYS A 62 18.00 -3.93 -6.44
C LYS A 62 18.28 -3.20 -5.13
N ARG A 63 19.05 -2.11 -5.19
CA ARG A 63 19.38 -1.30 -4.01
C ARG A 63 18.14 -0.68 -3.37
N LEU A 64 17.27 -0.05 -4.17
CA LEU A 64 16.04 0.56 -3.69
C LEU A 64 15.09 -0.51 -3.13
N ALA A 65 14.83 -1.58 -3.89
CA ALA A 65 13.97 -2.67 -3.47
C ALA A 65 14.44 -3.31 -2.15
N CYS A 66 15.75 -3.60 -2.04
CA CYS A 66 16.34 -4.16 -0.83
C CYS A 66 16.19 -3.22 0.37
N THR A 67 16.45 -1.92 0.19
CA THR A 67 16.29 -0.91 1.25
C THR A 67 14.83 -0.82 1.71
N VAL A 68 13.89 -0.78 0.78
CA VAL A 68 12.44 -0.70 1.09
C VAL A 68 11.98 -1.95 1.85
N VAL A 69 12.35 -3.15 1.38
CA VAL A 69 11.98 -4.41 2.03
C VAL A 69 12.60 -4.51 3.43
N LEU A 70 13.89 -4.20 3.59
CA LEU A 70 14.55 -4.25 4.90
C LEU A 70 13.98 -3.23 5.88
N THR A 71 13.69 -2.00 5.42
CA THR A 71 13.08 -0.97 6.25
C THR A 71 11.68 -1.39 6.70
N ALA A 72 10.88 -1.95 5.79
CA ALA A 72 9.53 -2.44 6.12
C ALA A 72 9.55 -3.64 7.06
N THR A 73 10.49 -4.58 6.88
CA THR A 73 10.52 -5.84 7.62
C THR A 73 11.16 -5.72 9.00
N PHE A 74 12.21 -4.89 9.13
CA PHE A 74 12.98 -4.79 10.38
C PHE A 74 12.94 -3.38 11.00
N GLY A 75 13.00 -2.33 10.18
CA GLY A 75 12.97 -0.95 10.69
C GLY A 75 11.62 -0.57 11.28
N THR A 76 10.54 -0.92 10.59
CA THR A 76 9.17 -0.64 11.06
C THR A 76 8.86 -1.26 12.42
N PRO A 77 9.12 -2.55 12.67
CA PRO A 77 8.80 -3.15 13.97
C PRO A 77 9.50 -2.46 15.14
N ILE A 78 10.74 -2.02 14.95
CA ILE A 78 11.48 -1.31 16.01
C ILE A 78 10.76 -0.02 16.44
N LEU A 79 10.09 0.67 15.50
CA LEU A 79 9.31 1.87 15.80
C LEU A 79 7.91 1.53 16.34
N VAL A 80 7.29 0.47 15.85
CA VAL A 80 5.92 0.07 16.22
C VAL A 80 5.85 -0.39 17.66
N ALA A 81 6.84 -1.15 18.13
CA ALA A 81 6.87 -1.68 19.49
C ALA A 81 6.66 -0.61 20.59
N PRO A 82 7.53 0.43 20.70
CA PRO A 82 7.37 1.45 21.74
C PRO A 82 6.13 2.32 21.53
N LEU A 83 5.73 2.57 20.29
CA LEU A 83 4.57 3.39 20.01
C LEU A 83 3.27 2.70 20.42
N VAL A 84 3.11 1.41 20.13
CA VAL A 84 1.92 0.66 20.55
C VAL A 84 1.88 0.58 22.07
N SER A 85 2.99 0.30 22.76
CA SER A 85 3.05 0.30 24.23
C SER A 85 2.71 1.66 24.84
N LEU A 86 3.01 2.77 24.14
CA LEU A 86 2.73 4.12 24.64
C LEU A 86 1.25 4.51 24.46
N PHE A 87 0.69 4.23 23.27
CA PHE A 87 -0.66 4.69 22.91
C PHE A 87 -1.76 3.69 23.27
N ILE A 88 -1.45 2.38 23.33
CA ILE A 88 -2.39 1.30 23.60
C ILE A 88 -1.74 0.29 24.57
N PRO A 89 -1.48 0.71 25.82
CA PRO A 89 -0.74 -0.12 26.79
C PRO A 89 -1.50 -1.38 27.22
N GLU A 90 -2.80 -1.46 26.95
CA GLU A 90 -3.65 -2.59 27.30
C GLU A 90 -3.27 -3.88 26.57
N GLY A 91 -2.59 -3.79 25.41
CA GLY A 91 -2.10 -4.94 24.63
C GLY A 91 -3.20 -5.84 24.04
N GLY A 92 -4.46 -5.41 24.12
CA GLY A 92 -5.66 -6.15 23.72
C GLY A 92 -5.89 -6.24 22.20
N PRO A 93 -7.14 -6.59 21.76
CA PRO A 93 -7.49 -6.73 20.34
C PRO A 93 -7.19 -5.49 19.50
N VAL A 94 -7.44 -4.30 20.04
CA VAL A 94 -7.15 -3.03 19.35
C VAL A 94 -5.65 -2.85 19.11
N ALA A 95 -4.81 -3.18 20.11
CA ALA A 95 -3.35 -3.14 19.96
C ALA A 95 -2.87 -4.14 18.91
N LEU A 96 -3.44 -5.35 18.91
CA LEU A 96 -3.14 -6.36 17.90
C LEU A 96 -3.49 -5.88 16.48
N ALA A 97 -4.69 -5.30 16.29
CA ALA A 97 -5.09 -4.75 14.99
C ALA A 97 -4.15 -3.63 14.55
N ALA A 98 -3.78 -2.71 15.45
CA ALA A 98 -2.84 -1.62 15.17
C ALA A 98 -1.45 -2.15 14.77
N VAL A 99 -0.95 -3.18 15.46
CA VAL A 99 0.31 -3.86 15.12
C VAL A 99 0.23 -4.48 13.72
N ILE A 100 -0.80 -5.28 13.43
CA ILE A 100 -0.96 -5.94 12.14
C ILE A 100 -0.99 -4.90 11.01
N VAL A 101 -1.73 -3.81 11.19
CA VAL A 101 -1.84 -2.71 10.21
C VAL A 101 -0.50 -1.99 10.01
N LEU A 102 0.19 -1.63 11.10
CA LEU A 102 1.47 -0.92 11.04
C LEU A 102 2.60 -1.78 10.49
N LEU A 103 2.55 -3.09 10.62
CA LEU A 103 3.53 -4.01 10.05
C LEU A 103 3.29 -4.31 8.56
N ALA A 104 2.12 -3.97 8.01
CA ALA A 104 1.79 -4.21 6.60
C ALA A 104 2.26 -3.05 5.71
N PRO A 105 3.32 -3.22 4.87
CA PRO A 105 3.78 -2.17 3.97
C PRO A 105 2.76 -1.87 2.86
N CYS A 106 2.61 -0.61 2.49
CA CYS A 106 1.76 -0.20 1.38
C CYS A 106 2.41 -0.55 0.04
N VAL A 107 1.58 -1.05 -0.89
CA VAL A 107 2.04 -1.54 -2.19
C VAL A 107 1.20 -1.02 -3.37
N ASP A 108 0.16 -0.23 -3.10
CA ASP A 108 -0.81 0.26 -4.08
C ASP A 108 -0.68 1.77 -4.36
N TYR A 109 -1.49 2.60 -3.72
CA TYR A 109 -1.53 4.04 -4.02
C TYR A 109 -0.24 4.80 -3.63
N VAL A 110 0.63 4.24 -2.80
CA VAL A 110 1.95 4.83 -2.50
C VAL A 110 2.77 5.09 -3.77
N VAL A 111 2.64 4.24 -4.79
CA VAL A 111 3.33 4.38 -6.08
C VAL A 111 2.88 5.65 -6.81
N VAL A 112 1.57 5.96 -6.77
CA VAL A 112 1.00 7.16 -7.40
C VAL A 112 1.51 8.43 -6.71
N PHE A 113 1.41 8.48 -5.38
CA PHE A 113 1.88 9.64 -4.61
C PHE A 113 3.39 9.84 -4.73
N THR A 114 4.18 8.77 -4.70
CA THR A 114 5.64 8.81 -4.93
C THR A 114 5.98 9.39 -6.30
N ARG A 115 5.25 8.99 -7.35
CA ARG A 115 5.40 9.55 -8.70
C ARG A 115 5.10 11.05 -8.74
N ILE A 116 4.01 11.47 -8.10
CA ILE A 116 3.61 12.90 -8.03
C ILE A 116 4.65 13.72 -7.27
N ALA A 117 5.25 13.16 -6.22
CA ALA A 117 6.31 13.78 -5.44
C ALA A 117 7.71 13.78 -6.11
N GLY A 118 7.85 13.16 -7.29
CA GLY A 118 9.11 13.07 -8.04
C GLY A 118 10.05 11.96 -7.55
N GLY A 119 9.54 10.92 -6.90
CA GLY A 119 10.27 9.73 -6.48
C GLY A 119 10.46 8.69 -7.58
N GLU A 120 11.33 7.69 -7.32
CA GLU A 120 11.59 6.55 -8.21
C GLU A 120 10.50 5.48 -8.01
N TYR A 121 9.35 5.72 -8.62
CA TYR A 121 8.17 4.87 -8.45
C TYR A 121 8.30 3.48 -9.09
N ARG A 122 9.13 3.33 -10.14
CA ARG A 122 9.33 2.04 -10.83
C ARG A 122 10.05 1.04 -9.94
N GLY A 123 11.06 1.50 -9.21
CA GLY A 123 11.77 0.68 -8.25
C GLY A 123 10.89 0.27 -7.08
N LEU A 124 10.00 1.15 -6.63
CA LEU A 124 9.01 0.83 -5.60
C LEU A 124 8.01 -0.22 -6.10
N LEU A 125 7.52 -0.06 -7.33
CA LEU A 125 6.64 -1.04 -7.98
C LEU A 125 7.32 -2.41 -8.13
N ALA A 126 8.63 -2.45 -8.46
CA ALA A 126 9.41 -3.68 -8.53
C ALA A 126 9.60 -4.36 -7.15
N ALA A 127 9.61 -3.60 -6.06
CA ALA A 127 9.71 -4.13 -4.69
C ALA A 127 8.40 -4.75 -4.18
N THR A 128 7.27 -4.40 -4.78
CA THR A 128 5.92 -4.76 -4.31
C THR A 128 5.70 -6.26 -4.08
N PRO A 129 6.04 -7.20 -5.01
CA PRO A 129 5.85 -8.62 -4.77
C PRO A 129 6.66 -9.15 -3.57
N TYR A 130 7.85 -8.58 -3.35
CA TYR A 130 8.71 -8.95 -2.22
C TYR A 130 8.15 -8.43 -0.90
N LEU A 131 7.57 -7.22 -0.90
CA LEU A 131 6.89 -6.68 0.27
C LEU A 131 5.67 -7.53 0.66
N LEU A 132 4.86 -7.96 -0.32
CA LEU A 132 3.74 -8.87 -0.07
C LEU A 132 4.20 -10.21 0.50
N GLY A 133 5.24 -10.82 -0.08
CA GLY A 133 5.81 -12.07 0.44
C GLY A 133 6.36 -11.90 1.85
N ALA A 134 7.10 -10.82 2.10
CA ALA A 134 7.67 -10.52 3.41
C ALA A 134 6.58 -10.36 4.47
N GLN A 135 5.50 -9.60 4.21
CA GLN A 135 4.44 -9.38 5.20
C GLN A 135 3.75 -10.69 5.63
N LEU A 136 3.53 -11.64 4.71
CA LEU A 136 2.92 -12.92 5.04
C LEU A 136 3.73 -13.72 6.07
N ILE A 137 5.06 -13.59 6.02
CA ILE A 137 5.98 -14.32 6.91
C ILE A 137 6.23 -13.52 8.19
N PHE A 138 6.53 -12.23 8.06
CA PHE A 138 7.06 -11.44 9.17
C PHE A 138 5.98 -10.83 10.08
N ILE A 139 4.74 -10.62 9.60
CA ILE A 139 3.65 -10.15 10.48
C ILE A 139 3.38 -11.15 11.61
N PRO A 140 3.16 -12.45 11.34
CA PRO A 140 2.99 -13.44 12.42
C PRO A 140 4.22 -13.53 13.34
N VAL A 141 5.43 -13.48 12.78
CA VAL A 141 6.67 -13.55 13.57
C VAL A 141 6.77 -12.36 14.53
N TRP A 142 6.61 -11.14 14.04
CA TRP A 142 6.68 -9.95 14.89
C TRP A 142 5.54 -9.87 15.90
N THR A 143 4.33 -10.27 15.52
CA THR A 143 3.19 -10.37 16.44
C THR A 143 3.48 -11.31 17.59
N SER A 144 4.09 -12.48 17.30
CA SER A 144 4.51 -13.45 18.32
C SER A 144 5.63 -12.90 19.22
N ILE A 145 6.61 -12.19 18.65
CA ILE A 145 7.67 -11.53 19.42
C ILE A 145 7.08 -10.48 20.34
N TYR A 146 6.11 -9.68 19.87
CA TYR A 146 5.48 -8.64 20.71
C TYR A 146 4.64 -9.23 21.84
N ALA A 147 4.01 -10.38 21.63
CA ALA A 147 3.37 -11.11 22.69
C ALA A 147 4.38 -11.64 23.72
N TYR A 148 5.50 -12.20 23.25
CA TYR A 148 6.56 -12.72 24.13
C TYR A 148 7.20 -11.64 25.02
N ILE A 149 7.42 -10.43 24.47
CA ILE A 149 8.01 -9.30 25.22
C ILE A 149 6.97 -8.47 25.99
N GLY A 150 5.69 -8.87 26.00
CA GLY A 150 4.63 -8.26 26.80
C GLY A 150 4.02 -6.97 26.23
N ILE A 151 4.22 -6.68 24.94
CA ILE A 151 3.57 -5.56 24.23
C ILE A 151 2.12 -5.92 23.88
N LEU A 152 1.89 -7.17 23.48
CA LEU A 152 0.56 -7.72 23.21
C LEU A 152 0.19 -8.74 24.29
N ASP A 153 -1.09 -8.84 24.62
CA ASP A 153 -1.58 -9.89 25.49
C ASP A 153 -1.39 -11.26 24.83
N THR A 154 -0.63 -12.13 25.51
CA THR A 154 -0.35 -13.50 25.05
C THR A 154 -1.61 -14.33 24.86
N ARG A 155 -2.68 -14.05 25.63
CA ARG A 155 -3.99 -14.72 25.48
C ARG A 155 -4.62 -14.35 24.15
N VAL A 156 -4.66 -13.04 23.82
CA VAL A 156 -5.22 -12.54 22.58
C VAL A 156 -4.50 -13.11 21.36
N VAL A 157 -3.16 -13.18 21.41
CA VAL A 157 -2.37 -13.77 20.31
C VAL A 157 -2.53 -15.29 20.26
N GLY A 158 -2.57 -15.96 21.41
CA GLY A 158 -2.76 -17.42 21.52
C GLY A 158 -4.12 -17.91 21.03
N GLU A 159 -5.18 -17.08 21.16
CA GLU A 159 -6.50 -17.39 20.60
C GLU A 159 -6.54 -17.34 19.06
N ILE A 160 -5.61 -16.62 18.44
CA ILE A 160 -5.52 -16.49 16.98
C ILE A 160 -4.61 -17.54 16.37
N PHE A 161 -3.47 -17.80 16.97
CA PHE A 161 -2.48 -18.75 16.46
C PHE A 161 -2.41 -20.04 17.29
N PRO A 162 -2.35 -21.25 16.65
CA PRO A 162 -2.37 -21.50 15.21
C PRO A 162 -3.76 -21.31 14.58
N LEU A 163 -3.77 -20.84 13.31
CA LEU A 163 -5.02 -20.69 12.56
C LEU A 163 -5.59 -22.07 12.21
N PRO A 164 -6.82 -22.43 12.65
CA PRO A 164 -7.46 -23.65 12.18
C PRO A 164 -7.79 -23.58 10.70
N ALA A 165 -7.91 -24.75 10.05
CA ALA A 165 -8.15 -24.85 8.61
C ALA A 165 -9.39 -24.06 8.12
N GLU A 166 -10.42 -23.98 8.91
CA GLU A 166 -11.65 -23.24 8.62
C GLU A 166 -11.43 -21.72 8.50
N SER A 167 -10.43 -21.19 9.20
CA SER A 167 -10.10 -19.76 9.16
C SER A 167 -9.53 -19.30 7.82
N TYR A 168 -8.99 -20.21 7.01
CA TYR A 168 -8.48 -19.87 5.67
C TYR A 168 -9.61 -19.44 4.72
N LEU A 169 -10.86 -19.85 4.95
CA LEU A 169 -12.00 -19.38 4.16
C LEU A 169 -12.24 -17.88 4.33
N SER A 170 -11.99 -17.33 5.51
CA SER A 170 -12.10 -15.89 5.76
C SER A 170 -11.02 -15.06 5.05
N LEU A 171 -9.93 -15.68 4.59
CA LEU A 171 -8.89 -15.05 3.77
C LEU A 171 -9.19 -15.12 2.26
N THR A 172 -10.30 -15.73 1.86
CA THR A 172 -10.74 -15.82 0.46
C THR A 172 -10.76 -14.46 -0.26
N PRO A 173 -11.26 -13.35 0.34
CA PRO A 173 -11.24 -12.04 -0.29
C PRO A 173 -9.84 -11.51 -0.62
N LEU A 174 -8.79 -12.03 0.03
CA LEU A 174 -7.39 -11.70 -0.26
C LEU A 174 -6.78 -12.70 -1.26
N ILE A 175 -6.95 -13.99 -1.01
CA ILE A 175 -6.24 -15.06 -1.75
C ILE A 175 -6.79 -15.20 -3.17
N VAL A 176 -8.11 -15.18 -3.34
CA VAL A 176 -8.75 -15.39 -4.66
C VAL A 176 -8.36 -14.29 -5.66
N PRO A 177 -8.47 -12.99 -5.35
CA PRO A 177 -8.03 -11.94 -6.27
C PRO A 177 -6.53 -12.01 -6.61
N LEU A 178 -5.68 -12.33 -5.63
CA LEU A 178 -4.24 -12.47 -5.84
C LEU A 178 -3.91 -13.61 -6.81
N VAL A 179 -4.47 -14.80 -6.56
CA VAL A 179 -4.25 -15.98 -7.42
C VAL A 179 -4.83 -15.74 -8.82
N ALA A 180 -6.04 -15.19 -8.91
CA ALA A 180 -6.67 -14.87 -10.19
C ALA A 180 -5.84 -13.85 -11.00
N ALA A 181 -5.35 -12.77 -10.37
CA ALA A 181 -4.50 -11.78 -11.04
C ALA A 181 -3.18 -12.41 -11.51
N TYR A 182 -2.54 -13.24 -10.70
CA TYR A 182 -1.34 -13.98 -11.10
C TYR A 182 -1.58 -14.89 -12.30
N LEU A 183 -2.68 -15.66 -12.28
CA LEU A 183 -3.03 -16.58 -13.39
C LEU A 183 -3.33 -15.82 -14.67
N VAL A 184 -4.06 -14.70 -14.59
CA VAL A 184 -4.37 -13.85 -15.76
C VAL A 184 -3.09 -13.22 -16.34
N GLN A 185 -2.18 -12.71 -15.49
CA GLN A 185 -0.89 -12.19 -15.95
C GLN A 185 -0.04 -13.28 -16.60
N ARG A 186 0.07 -14.47 -15.99
CA ARG A 186 0.78 -15.60 -16.56
C ARG A 186 0.16 -16.10 -17.88
N TRP A 187 -1.17 -16.07 -17.99
CA TRP A 187 -1.88 -16.41 -19.21
C TRP A 187 -1.61 -15.39 -20.33
N SER A 188 -1.50 -14.10 -20.00
CA SER A 188 -1.26 -13.03 -20.96
C SER A 188 0.09 -13.14 -21.66
N THR A 189 1.11 -13.67 -20.98
CA THR A 189 2.47 -13.82 -21.56
C THR A 189 2.58 -14.85 -22.69
N ARG A 190 1.52 -15.64 -22.93
CA ARG A 190 1.55 -16.77 -23.89
C ARG A 190 1.27 -16.37 -25.34
N SER A 191 0.66 -15.20 -25.60
CA SER A 191 0.41 -14.72 -26.98
C SER A 191 0.14 -13.22 -27.02
N PRO A 192 0.44 -12.52 -28.13
CA PRO A 192 0.17 -11.09 -28.30
C PRO A 192 -1.31 -10.71 -28.16
N GLN A 193 -2.23 -11.57 -28.62
CA GLN A 193 -3.68 -11.34 -28.50
C GLN A 193 -4.13 -11.36 -27.04
N ARG A 194 -3.61 -12.31 -26.22
CA ARG A 194 -3.88 -12.40 -24.80
C ARG A 194 -3.32 -11.20 -24.04
N GLN A 195 -2.17 -10.71 -24.46
CA GLN A 195 -1.57 -9.49 -23.93
C GLN A 195 -2.49 -8.28 -24.15
N GLN A 196 -3.08 -8.12 -25.35
CA GLN A 196 -4.04 -7.05 -25.61
C GLN A 196 -5.29 -7.17 -24.74
N THR A 197 -5.78 -8.38 -24.51
CA THR A 197 -6.92 -8.62 -23.58
C THR A 197 -6.54 -8.21 -22.15
N TYR A 198 -5.36 -8.58 -21.70
CA TYR A 198 -4.87 -8.18 -20.38
C TYR A 198 -4.74 -6.67 -20.24
N GLU A 199 -4.23 -5.95 -21.25
CA GLU A 199 -4.13 -4.49 -21.22
C GLU A 199 -5.52 -3.82 -21.12
N ARG A 200 -6.56 -4.40 -21.71
CA ARG A 200 -7.95 -3.93 -21.52
C ARG A 200 -8.41 -4.15 -20.07
N VAL A 201 -8.21 -5.35 -19.52
CA VAL A 201 -8.53 -5.64 -18.11
C VAL A 201 -7.80 -4.68 -17.18
N ARG A 202 -6.51 -4.45 -17.42
CA ARG A 202 -5.68 -3.51 -16.67
C ARG A 202 -6.23 -2.08 -16.72
N SER A 203 -6.59 -1.61 -17.92
CA SER A 203 -7.19 -0.27 -18.11
C SER A 203 -8.53 -0.13 -17.40
N MET A 204 -9.38 -1.17 -17.44
CA MET A 204 -10.65 -1.20 -16.70
C MET A 204 -10.41 -1.19 -15.19
N SER A 205 -9.45 -1.97 -14.70
CA SER A 205 -9.05 -2.02 -13.29
C SER A 205 -8.54 -0.65 -12.80
N ASP A 206 -7.72 0.03 -13.59
CA ASP A 206 -7.22 1.37 -13.29
C ASP A 206 -8.37 2.38 -13.14
N THR A 207 -9.34 2.35 -14.05
CA THR A 207 -10.52 3.22 -14.00
C THR A 207 -11.43 2.91 -12.82
N ALA A 208 -11.58 1.62 -12.46
CA ALA A 208 -12.45 1.16 -11.38
C ALA A 208 -11.86 1.37 -9.98
N MET A 209 -10.56 1.58 -9.86
CA MET A 209 -9.85 1.65 -8.57
C MET A 209 -10.40 2.76 -7.66
N ILE A 210 -10.56 4.00 -8.17
CA ILE A 210 -11.06 5.12 -7.37
C ILE A 210 -12.53 4.92 -6.94
N PRO A 211 -13.48 4.56 -7.82
CA PRO A 211 -14.84 4.27 -7.42
C PRO A 211 -14.98 3.14 -6.39
N LEU A 212 -14.22 2.06 -6.57
CA LEU A 212 -14.24 0.93 -5.62
C LEU A 212 -13.67 1.33 -4.26
N MET A 213 -12.62 2.17 -4.25
CA MET A 213 -12.07 2.71 -3.02
C MET A 213 -13.10 3.61 -2.30
N CYS A 214 -13.80 4.49 -3.03
CA CYS A 214 -14.88 5.31 -2.47
C CYS A 214 -15.99 4.44 -1.87
N LEU A 215 -16.42 3.40 -2.60
CA LEU A 215 -17.44 2.47 -2.12
C LEU A 215 -17.00 1.76 -0.84
N LEU A 216 -15.78 1.22 -0.82
CA LEU A 216 -15.26 0.51 0.35
C LEU A 216 -15.14 1.44 1.57
N LEU A 217 -14.62 2.66 1.39
CA LEU A 217 -14.51 3.64 2.48
C LEU A 217 -15.90 4.02 3.02
N ALA A 218 -16.89 4.24 2.15
CA ALA A 218 -18.26 4.54 2.58
C ALA A 218 -18.86 3.37 3.38
N LEU A 219 -18.71 2.13 2.91
CA LEU A 219 -19.19 0.94 3.61
C LEU A 219 -18.49 0.74 4.96
N MET A 220 -17.18 0.89 5.03
CA MET A 220 -16.42 0.77 6.28
C MET A 220 -16.80 1.87 7.29
N CYS A 221 -16.94 3.12 6.85
CA CYS A 221 -17.41 4.20 7.72
C CYS A 221 -18.81 3.89 8.26
N SER A 222 -19.71 3.44 7.40
CA SER A 222 -21.08 3.09 7.80
C SER A 222 -21.11 1.91 8.79
N ALA A 223 -20.31 0.88 8.56
CA ALA A 223 -20.24 -0.30 9.40
C ALA A 223 -19.68 -0.01 10.81
N TYR A 224 -18.61 0.78 10.90
CA TYR A 224 -17.86 0.95 12.15
C TYR A 224 -18.19 2.23 12.93
N THR A 225 -18.87 3.21 12.35
CA THR A 225 -19.27 4.44 13.06
C THR A 225 -20.04 4.18 14.38
N PRO A 226 -21.03 3.26 14.44
CA PRO A 226 -21.73 3.03 15.71
C PRO A 226 -20.82 2.50 16.82
N ALA A 227 -19.88 1.62 16.50
CA ALA A 227 -18.91 1.10 17.47
C ALA A 227 -17.95 2.20 17.97
N VAL A 228 -17.53 3.07 17.07
CA VAL A 228 -16.61 4.19 17.36
C VAL A 228 -17.26 5.27 18.22
N LEU A 229 -18.54 5.58 17.99
CA LEU A 229 -19.26 6.60 18.78
C LEU A 229 -19.38 6.24 20.25
N ASN A 230 -19.35 4.94 20.58
CA ASN A 230 -19.37 4.46 21.96
C ASN A 230 -17.99 4.57 22.64
N GLU A 231 -16.91 4.71 21.87
CA GLU A 231 -15.52 4.72 22.33
C GLU A 231 -14.79 5.99 21.89
N THR A 232 -15.27 7.15 22.36
CA THR A 232 -14.80 8.48 21.92
C THR A 232 -13.30 8.72 22.14
N GLN A 233 -12.68 8.04 23.10
CA GLN A 233 -11.24 8.15 23.39
C GLN A 233 -10.37 7.33 22.42
N LEU A 234 -10.93 6.35 21.72
CA LEU A 234 -10.17 5.42 20.89
C LEU A 234 -9.62 6.10 19.63
N ILE A 235 -10.45 6.87 18.92
CA ILE A 235 -10.05 7.51 17.67
C ILE A 235 -8.88 8.48 17.83
N PRO A 236 -8.89 9.42 18.81
CA PRO A 236 -7.74 10.30 19.05
C PRO A 236 -6.46 9.53 19.40
N ARG A 237 -6.55 8.45 20.20
CA ARG A 237 -5.39 7.61 20.52
C ARG A 237 -4.81 6.93 19.27
N LEU A 238 -5.66 6.32 18.44
CA LEU A 238 -5.23 5.67 17.19
C LEU A 238 -4.68 6.68 16.19
N ALA A 239 -5.35 7.80 16.00
CA ALA A 239 -4.86 8.86 15.12
C ALA A 239 -3.50 9.42 15.59
N GLY A 240 -3.34 9.61 16.90
CA GLY A 240 -2.06 10.00 17.52
C GLY A 240 -0.96 8.97 17.27
N LEU A 241 -1.26 7.67 17.45
CA LEU A 241 -0.35 6.57 17.16
C LEU A 241 0.12 6.61 15.68
N TYR A 242 -0.83 6.66 14.74
CA TYR A 242 -0.53 6.61 13.31
C TYR A 242 0.20 7.86 12.81
N LEU A 243 -0.18 9.03 13.31
CA LEU A 243 0.51 10.28 12.99
C LEU A 243 1.95 10.29 13.52
N THR A 244 2.15 9.90 14.78
CA THR A 244 3.48 9.82 15.38
C THR A 244 4.35 8.81 14.66
N TYR A 245 3.79 7.63 14.36
CA TYR A 245 4.47 6.62 13.55
C TYR A 245 4.92 7.20 12.19
N ALA A 246 4.03 7.84 11.47
CA ALA A 246 4.31 8.38 10.14
C ALA A 246 5.42 9.45 10.16
N ILE A 247 5.41 10.33 11.16
CA ILE A 247 6.46 11.35 11.34
C ILE A 247 7.80 10.67 11.63
N LEU A 248 7.85 9.77 12.60
CA LEU A 248 9.11 9.11 12.98
C LEU A 248 9.64 8.20 11.87
N ALA A 249 8.79 7.42 11.24
CA ALA A 249 9.17 6.57 10.10
C ALA A 249 9.65 7.40 8.92
N GLY A 250 8.98 8.50 8.60
CA GLY A 250 9.38 9.41 7.53
C GLY A 250 10.74 10.06 7.77
N VAL A 251 10.96 10.58 8.98
CA VAL A 251 12.24 11.17 9.39
C VAL A 251 13.34 10.10 9.35
N ALA A 252 13.13 8.95 9.98
CA ALA A 252 14.11 7.85 10.01
C ALA A 252 14.47 7.39 8.59
N ALA A 253 13.48 7.15 7.73
CA ALA A 253 13.68 6.70 6.35
C ALA A 253 14.45 7.75 5.53
N TRP A 254 14.14 9.03 5.70
CA TRP A 254 14.85 10.12 5.01
C TRP A 254 16.33 10.18 5.39
N PHE A 255 16.68 9.98 6.65
CA PHE A 255 18.06 9.97 7.10
C PHE A 255 18.79 8.67 6.76
N LEU A 256 18.16 7.51 6.90
CA LEU A 256 18.74 6.20 6.56
C LEU A 256 19.06 6.10 5.06
N SER A 257 18.25 6.71 4.21
CA SER A 257 18.44 6.69 2.76
C SER A 257 19.35 7.81 2.22
N ARG A 258 20.07 8.54 3.07
CA ARG A 258 20.93 9.70 2.67
C ARG A 258 21.99 9.39 1.62
N ALA A 259 22.45 8.14 1.53
CA ALA A 259 23.42 7.69 0.53
C ALA A 259 22.80 7.33 -0.83
N MET A 260 21.47 7.43 -0.96
CA MET A 260 20.74 7.14 -2.19
C MET A 260 20.46 8.44 -2.97
N SER A 261 20.09 8.29 -4.24
CA SER A 261 19.64 9.43 -5.04
C SER A 261 18.40 10.08 -4.41
N ARG A 262 18.14 11.34 -4.73
CA ARG A 262 16.98 12.07 -4.20
C ARG A 262 15.65 11.40 -4.52
N ALA A 263 15.50 10.91 -5.76
CA ALA A 263 14.30 10.22 -6.18
C ALA A 263 14.08 8.91 -5.39
N GLU A 264 15.15 8.14 -5.17
CA GLU A 264 15.10 6.93 -4.33
C GLU A 264 14.79 7.26 -2.87
N ARG A 265 15.37 8.33 -2.31
CA ARG A 265 15.07 8.78 -0.93
C ARG A 265 13.59 9.10 -0.74
N ILE A 266 12.99 9.81 -1.71
CA ILE A 266 11.56 10.08 -1.71
C ILE A 266 10.79 8.76 -1.67
N SER A 267 11.15 7.78 -2.51
CA SER A 267 10.48 6.48 -2.57
C SER A 267 10.59 5.70 -1.27
N VAL A 268 11.77 5.64 -0.66
CA VAL A 268 11.99 4.97 0.65
C VAL A 268 11.15 5.64 1.74
N THR A 269 11.11 6.98 1.75
CA THR A 269 10.35 7.75 2.75
C THR A 269 8.85 7.51 2.61
N PHE A 270 8.30 7.58 1.39
CA PHE A 270 6.89 7.29 1.15
C PHE A 270 6.53 5.86 1.55
N SER A 271 7.35 4.87 1.16
CA SER A 271 7.14 3.47 1.53
C SER A 271 7.21 3.22 3.04
N ALA A 272 8.09 3.92 3.76
CA ALA A 272 8.22 3.78 5.20
C ALA A 272 7.04 4.38 5.97
N VAL A 273 6.46 5.46 5.48
CA VAL A 273 5.31 6.16 6.10
C VAL A 273 4.00 5.43 5.85
N THR A 274 3.83 4.89 4.64
CA THR A 274 2.56 4.31 4.20
C THR A 274 2.38 2.87 4.64
N ARG A 275 1.15 2.52 5.07
CA ARG A 275 0.77 1.18 5.53
C ARG A 275 -0.46 0.67 4.78
N ASN A 276 -0.53 -0.62 4.54
CA ASN A 276 -1.60 -1.19 3.74
C ASN A 276 -2.72 -1.77 4.61
N ALA A 277 -3.47 -0.89 5.25
CA ALA A 277 -4.58 -1.29 6.10
C ALA A 277 -5.66 -2.06 5.35
N LEU A 278 -5.91 -1.72 4.09
CA LEU A 278 -6.99 -2.34 3.31
C LEU A 278 -6.64 -3.74 2.83
N ILE A 279 -5.42 -3.98 2.36
CA ILE A 279 -4.99 -5.34 1.97
C ILE A 279 -4.96 -6.27 3.20
N ILE A 280 -4.55 -5.77 4.36
CA ILE A 280 -4.47 -6.57 5.57
C ILE A 280 -5.82 -6.70 6.31
N TYR A 281 -6.83 -5.92 5.92
CA TYR A 281 -8.15 -5.94 6.57
C TYR A 281 -8.78 -7.35 6.69
N PRO A 282 -8.71 -8.27 5.69
CA PRO A 282 -9.25 -9.63 5.86
C PRO A 282 -8.61 -10.39 7.02
N VAL A 283 -7.31 -10.16 7.27
CA VAL A 283 -6.60 -10.75 8.41
C VAL A 283 -7.11 -10.15 9.71
N VAL A 284 -7.25 -8.82 9.79
CA VAL A 284 -7.80 -8.15 10.97
C VAL A 284 -9.25 -8.58 11.24
N ALA A 285 -10.08 -8.69 10.20
CA ALA A 285 -11.46 -9.14 10.31
C ALA A 285 -11.55 -10.59 10.81
N LEU A 286 -10.68 -11.47 10.32
CA LEU A 286 -10.57 -12.84 10.81
C LEU A 286 -10.22 -12.89 12.30
N CYS A 287 -9.21 -12.11 12.71
CA CYS A 287 -8.84 -11.99 14.13
C CYS A 287 -10.00 -11.48 14.96
N ALA A 288 -10.71 -10.44 14.48
CA ALA A 288 -11.87 -9.87 15.16
C ALA A 288 -13.01 -10.89 15.32
N GLN A 289 -13.33 -11.66 14.26
CA GLN A 289 -14.37 -12.71 14.32
C GLN A 289 -14.04 -13.78 15.37
N ARG A 290 -12.78 -14.22 15.41
CA ARG A 290 -12.35 -15.25 16.38
C ARG A 290 -12.41 -14.74 17.82
N LEU A 291 -11.88 -13.57 18.07
CA LEU A 291 -11.91 -12.96 19.41
C LEU A 291 -13.34 -12.65 19.86
N ALA A 292 -14.21 -12.22 18.94
CA ALA A 292 -15.62 -12.02 19.23
C ALA A 292 -16.34 -13.33 19.57
N HIS A 293 -16.03 -14.43 18.84
CA HIS A 293 -16.54 -15.76 19.14
C HIS A 293 -16.15 -16.26 20.55
N ASN A 294 -14.94 -15.92 20.98
CA ASN A 294 -14.42 -16.21 22.32
C ASN A 294 -14.92 -15.22 23.40
N GLY A 295 -15.84 -14.32 23.05
CA GLY A 295 -16.49 -13.41 24.00
C GLY A 295 -15.73 -12.12 24.28
N ASN A 296 -14.71 -11.76 23.47
CA ASN A 296 -13.98 -10.52 23.67
C ASN A 296 -14.75 -9.31 23.08
N PRO A 297 -15.23 -8.36 23.92
CA PRO A 297 -16.07 -7.26 23.46
C PRO A 297 -15.30 -6.24 22.57
N GLU A 298 -13.99 -6.07 22.79
CA GLU A 298 -13.16 -5.12 22.06
C GLU A 298 -12.86 -5.57 20.62
N ALA A 299 -13.14 -6.82 20.28
CA ALA A 299 -12.92 -7.35 18.95
C ALA A 299 -13.66 -6.53 17.86
N LYS A 300 -14.83 -5.98 18.18
CA LYS A 300 -15.63 -5.12 17.29
C LYS A 300 -14.92 -3.82 16.91
N LEU A 301 -13.96 -3.37 17.70
CA LEU A 301 -13.21 -2.13 17.48
C LEU A 301 -12.01 -2.32 16.53
N MET A 302 -11.63 -3.57 16.23
CA MET A 302 -10.50 -3.86 15.35
C MET A 302 -10.70 -3.29 13.93
N GLY A 303 -11.91 -3.32 13.40
CA GLY A 303 -12.22 -2.71 12.10
C GLY A 303 -12.09 -1.19 12.11
N ALA A 304 -12.47 -0.53 13.22
CA ALA A 304 -12.30 0.91 13.39
C ALA A 304 -10.82 1.31 13.39
N THR A 305 -9.92 0.43 13.86
CA THR A 305 -8.46 0.63 13.82
C THR A 305 -7.96 0.75 12.38
N VAL A 306 -8.41 -0.14 11.49
CA VAL A 306 -8.09 -0.11 10.06
C VAL A 306 -8.61 1.17 9.40
N LEU A 307 -9.85 1.55 9.69
CA LEU A 307 -10.46 2.75 9.14
C LEU A 307 -9.72 4.02 9.57
N THR A 308 -9.41 4.13 10.86
CA THR A 308 -8.68 5.29 11.41
C THR A 308 -7.30 5.43 10.79
N GLN A 309 -6.59 4.31 10.59
CA GLN A 309 -5.30 4.31 9.91
C GLN A 309 -5.44 4.81 8.47
N THR A 310 -6.38 4.29 7.70
CA THR A 310 -6.59 4.69 6.30
C THR A 310 -6.88 6.18 6.18
N LEU A 311 -7.73 6.74 7.07
CA LEU A 311 -8.00 8.18 7.14
C LEU A 311 -6.74 9.00 7.42
N THR A 312 -6.06 8.64 8.48
CA THR A 312 -4.86 9.35 8.92
C THR A 312 -3.78 9.32 7.82
N GLU A 313 -3.60 8.16 7.19
CA GLU A 313 -2.62 7.99 6.12
C GLU A 313 -2.96 8.83 4.87
N LEU A 314 -4.20 8.89 4.43
CA LEU A 314 -4.59 9.70 3.28
C LEU A 314 -4.27 11.20 3.52
N LEU A 315 -4.53 11.71 4.71
CA LEU A 315 -4.19 13.09 5.08
C LEU A 315 -2.67 13.32 5.07
N ILE A 316 -1.93 12.38 5.63
CA ILE A 316 -0.45 12.42 5.66
C ILE A 316 0.12 12.38 4.24
N MET A 317 -0.39 11.51 3.36
CA MET A 317 0.07 11.39 1.98
C MET A 317 -0.13 12.67 1.18
N VAL A 318 -1.26 13.34 1.38
CA VAL A 318 -1.53 14.66 0.77
C VAL A 318 -0.53 15.70 1.27
N ALA A 319 -0.36 15.79 2.58
CA ALA A 319 0.57 16.73 3.20
C ALA A 319 2.02 16.47 2.73
N MET A 320 2.48 15.22 2.78
CA MET A 320 3.81 14.85 2.30
C MET A 320 4.00 15.20 0.82
N THR A 321 3.03 14.87 -0.03
CA THR A 321 3.12 15.18 -1.46
C THR A 321 3.22 16.69 -1.70
N ALA A 322 2.45 17.49 -0.97
CA ALA A 322 2.52 18.94 -1.03
C ALA A 322 3.90 19.47 -0.57
N ILE A 323 4.41 18.97 0.56
CA ILE A 323 5.73 19.35 1.10
C ILE A 323 6.84 19.00 0.10
N PHE A 324 6.86 17.77 -0.42
CA PHE A 324 7.89 17.34 -1.36
C PHE A 324 7.82 18.11 -2.69
N ARG A 325 6.63 18.44 -3.18
CA ARG A 325 6.47 19.29 -4.36
C ARG A 325 6.99 20.70 -4.11
N ALA A 326 6.58 21.34 -3.05
CA ALA A 326 7.04 22.68 -2.70
C ALA A 326 8.56 22.73 -2.48
N ALA A 327 9.12 21.77 -1.76
CA ALA A 327 10.57 21.74 -1.47
C ALA A 327 11.42 21.44 -2.72
N PHE A 328 10.85 20.75 -3.75
CA PHE A 328 11.67 20.12 -4.76
C PHE A 328 11.27 20.35 -6.22
N GLN A 329 10.05 20.80 -6.53
CA GLN A 329 9.63 21.11 -7.91
C GLN A 329 9.90 22.56 -8.34
N ASP A 330 10.09 23.50 -7.42
CA ASP A 330 10.39 24.91 -7.75
C ASP A 330 11.81 25.14 -8.29
N ARG A 331 12.68 24.15 -8.23
CA ARG A 331 13.94 24.17 -8.99
C ARG A 331 13.68 23.52 -10.36
N LYS A 332 13.10 24.29 -11.29
CA LYS A 332 13.07 23.95 -12.72
C LYS A 332 14.48 23.59 -13.15
N ILE A 333 14.77 22.29 -13.31
CA ILE A 333 15.79 21.84 -14.24
C ILE A 333 15.22 22.22 -15.60
N PRO A 334 15.86 23.14 -16.38
CA PRO A 334 15.43 23.37 -17.72
C PRO A 334 15.54 22.04 -18.44
N GLN A 335 14.41 21.42 -18.75
CA GLN A 335 14.37 20.39 -19.76
C GLN A 335 14.76 21.07 -21.08
N ARG A 336 16.07 21.05 -21.38
CA ARG A 336 16.51 21.20 -22.77
C ARG A 336 15.96 19.97 -23.49
N LEU A 337 14.74 20.10 -23.99
CA LEU A 337 14.29 19.27 -25.07
C LEU A 337 15.36 19.39 -26.16
N PRO A 338 15.92 18.30 -26.68
CA PRO A 338 16.74 18.37 -27.87
C PRO A 338 15.85 19.01 -28.95
N ASN A 339 16.30 20.15 -29.46
CA ASN A 339 15.60 20.89 -30.48
C ASN A 339 15.47 19.95 -31.69
N PRO A 340 14.26 19.55 -32.13
CA PRO A 340 14.13 18.62 -33.27
C PRO A 340 14.49 19.24 -34.62
N GLY A 341 15.10 20.42 -34.62
CA GLY A 341 15.31 21.25 -35.83
C GLY A 341 16.75 21.61 -36.21
N THR A 342 17.79 21.01 -35.62
CA THR A 342 19.15 21.17 -36.19
C THR A 342 19.47 19.96 -37.05
N PRO A 343 19.48 20.10 -38.40
CA PRO A 343 20.00 19.06 -39.25
C PRO A 343 21.49 18.88 -38.92
N LYS A 344 21.88 17.66 -38.52
CA LYS A 344 23.28 17.28 -38.43
C LYS A 344 23.88 17.52 -39.83
N ASN A 345 24.76 18.51 -39.92
CA ASN A 345 25.67 18.63 -41.06
C ASN A 345 26.43 17.31 -41.20
N ILE A 346 26.00 16.52 -42.14
CA ILE A 346 26.77 15.38 -42.62
C ILE A 346 27.93 16.01 -43.40
N GLU A 347 29.07 16.19 -42.74
CA GLU A 347 30.33 16.41 -43.42
C GLU A 347 30.54 15.27 -44.40
N ARG A 348 30.29 15.58 -45.70
CA ARG A 348 30.65 14.70 -46.80
C ARG A 348 32.18 14.60 -46.83
N ARG A 349 32.72 13.46 -46.39
CA ARG A 349 34.10 13.10 -46.69
C ARG A 349 34.22 13.00 -48.20
N PRO A 350 35.28 13.60 -48.82
CA PRO A 350 35.52 13.46 -50.24
C PRO A 350 35.88 12.00 -50.60
N PRO A 351 35.57 11.56 -51.83
CA PRO A 351 35.82 10.19 -52.28
C PRO A 351 37.33 9.95 -52.40
N HIS A 352 37.85 8.99 -51.64
CA HIS A 352 39.19 8.47 -51.85
C HIS A 352 39.23 7.70 -53.17
N THR A 353 39.83 8.33 -54.20
CA THR A 353 40.36 7.67 -55.39
C THR A 353 41.64 6.94 -55.03
N GLY A 354 41.70 5.61 -55.15
CA GLY A 354 42.95 4.90 -54.92
C GLY A 354 42.84 3.40 -55.03
N ARG A 355 42.93 2.88 -56.24
CA ARG A 355 43.51 1.59 -56.75
C ARG A 355 43.36 0.32 -55.93
N PRO A 356 42.95 -0.79 -56.58
CA PRO A 356 42.91 -2.12 -55.96
C PRO A 356 44.32 -2.73 -55.86
N PRO A 357 44.62 -3.49 -54.81
CA PRO A 357 45.81 -4.34 -54.77
C PRO A 357 45.54 -5.66 -55.49
N LEU A 358 46.50 -6.01 -56.35
CA LEU A 358 46.67 -7.25 -57.03
C LEU A 358 46.78 -8.45 -56.09
N TYR A 359 46.10 -9.52 -56.45
CA TYR A 359 46.38 -10.87 -55.98
C TYR A 359 47.81 -11.29 -56.27
N LYS A 360 48.52 -11.92 -55.32
CA LYS A 360 49.47 -12.99 -55.54
C LYS A 360 49.53 -13.95 -54.38
N LEU A 361 49.16 -15.21 -54.72
CA LEU A 361 49.54 -16.51 -54.18
C LEU A 361 49.16 -16.81 -52.72
#